data_f610fd06ab4413ca6761f00d3379d36b
#
_entry.id   f610fd06ab4413ca6761f00d3379d36b
#
_cell.length_a   1.000
_cell.length_b   1.000
_cell.length_c   1.000
_cell.angle_alpha   90.00
_cell.angle_beta   90.00
_cell.angle_gamma   90.00
#
_symmetry.space_group_name_H-M   'P 1'
#
loop_
_entity.id
_entity.type
_entity.pdbx_description
1 polymer ?
#
loop_
_entity_poly.entity_id
_entity_poly.type
_entity_poly.pdbx_seq_one_letter_code
_entity_poly.pdbx_strand_id
1 'polypeptide(L)'
;MPVFVDNDANVAALAEAHDDDLDLVARDVVMFTVGTHVGGGLVLGGRIYRGATGAAGELGHTILGLDLAGAVPAPMGFPQPGSLEFVVAGHALDRLAALAGRVHPKSALARFRAEGKPVLSAHVIEAALDGDESAARMVEIWGQRIGVAVANAVHTFDPEEVVIGGDAARAGLLLLEPARRVALEYVLPGLGARTTIRLARHGIHAGVLGAALLARCELEPDVAG
;
A
#
# COMPACT_ATOMS: atom_id res chain seq x y z
N MET A 1 16.08 -30.58 5.87
CA MET A 1 15.62 -29.34 6.55
C MET A 1 14.38 -28.89 5.80
N PRO A 2 13.23 -28.62 6.45
CA PRO A 2 12.04 -28.12 5.76
C PRO A 2 12.30 -26.74 5.14
N VAL A 3 11.62 -26.44 4.03
CA VAL A 3 11.66 -25.16 3.33
C VAL A 3 10.23 -24.67 3.19
N PHE A 4 9.98 -23.43 3.57
CA PHE A 4 8.68 -22.78 3.47
C PHE A 4 8.79 -21.62 2.47
N VAL A 5 7.79 -21.45 1.62
CA VAL A 5 7.73 -20.42 0.59
C VAL A 5 6.39 -19.74 0.67
N ASP A 6 6.39 -18.40 0.59
CA ASP A 6 5.18 -17.59 0.54
C ASP A 6 5.40 -16.36 -0.34
N ASN A 7 4.33 -15.62 -0.60
CA ASN A 7 4.38 -14.34 -1.29
C ASN A 7 5.10 -13.28 -0.45
N ASP A 8 5.85 -12.37 -1.08
CA ASP A 8 6.64 -11.33 -0.41
C ASP A 8 5.79 -10.35 0.41
N ALA A 9 4.60 -9.98 -0.08
CA ALA A 9 3.69 -9.11 0.66
C ALA A 9 3.07 -9.83 1.87
N ASN A 10 2.81 -11.15 1.77
CA ASN A 10 2.32 -11.96 2.87
C ASN A 10 3.34 -12.04 4.01
N VAL A 11 4.61 -12.33 3.69
CA VAL A 11 5.65 -12.38 4.73
C VAL A 11 5.94 -11.00 5.31
N ALA A 12 5.84 -9.93 4.50
CA ALA A 12 5.96 -8.57 5.00
C ALA A 12 4.81 -8.21 5.97
N ALA A 13 3.58 -8.61 5.65
CA ALA A 13 2.43 -8.43 6.55
C ALA A 13 2.61 -9.21 7.87
N LEU A 14 3.17 -10.42 7.80
CA LEU A 14 3.49 -11.21 9.00
C LEU A 14 4.53 -10.52 9.87
N ALA A 15 5.58 -9.92 9.26
CA ALA A 15 6.55 -9.11 9.99
C ALA A 15 5.88 -7.91 10.69
N GLU A 16 4.99 -7.22 9.99
CA GLU A 16 4.30 -6.05 10.52
C GLU A 16 3.30 -6.39 11.64
N ALA A 17 2.83 -7.64 11.72
CA ALA A 17 2.00 -8.15 12.81
C ALA A 17 2.82 -8.39 14.11
N HIS A 18 4.15 -8.37 14.03
CA HIS A 18 5.07 -8.57 15.16
C HIS A 18 5.87 -7.30 15.43
N ASP A 19 6.33 -7.15 16.67
CA ASP A 19 7.24 -6.08 17.08
C ASP A 19 8.72 -6.46 16.88
N ASP A 20 9.62 -5.60 17.37
CA ASP A 20 11.07 -5.81 17.27
C ASP A 20 11.57 -6.99 18.15
N ASP A 21 10.81 -7.39 19.17
CA ASP A 21 11.08 -8.54 20.03
C ASP A 21 10.48 -9.84 19.46
N LEU A 22 9.87 -9.76 18.29
CA LEU A 22 9.17 -10.84 17.57
C LEU A 22 7.92 -11.35 18.29
N ASP A 23 7.31 -10.53 19.13
CA ASP A 23 6.03 -10.80 19.74
C ASP A 23 4.88 -10.39 18.82
N LEU A 24 3.81 -11.20 18.76
CA LEU A 24 2.62 -10.91 17.99
C LEU A 24 1.86 -9.76 18.67
N VAL A 25 1.82 -8.58 18.05
CA VAL A 25 1.19 -7.36 18.59
C VAL A 25 -0.10 -6.99 17.90
N ALA A 26 -0.37 -7.55 16.71
CA ALA A 26 -1.64 -7.40 16.02
C ALA A 26 -2.04 -8.72 15.35
N ARG A 27 -3.27 -9.17 15.58
CA ARG A 27 -3.75 -10.45 15.05
C ARG A 27 -4.39 -10.30 13.68
N ASP A 28 -4.97 -9.13 13.38
CA ASP A 28 -5.67 -8.88 12.14
C ASP A 28 -5.05 -7.65 11.44
N VAL A 29 -4.18 -7.93 10.47
CA VAL A 29 -3.40 -6.93 9.74
C VAL A 29 -3.68 -7.03 8.25
N VAL A 30 -4.00 -5.91 7.63
CA VAL A 30 -4.02 -5.75 6.17
C VAL A 30 -2.86 -4.86 5.77
N MET A 31 -1.96 -5.37 4.95
CA MET A 31 -0.82 -4.62 4.44
C MET A 31 -0.96 -4.34 2.94
N PHE A 32 -0.71 -3.09 2.56
CA PHE A 32 -0.49 -2.68 1.18
C PHE A 32 1.00 -2.40 0.97
N THR A 33 1.62 -3.07 0.02
CA THR A 33 2.98 -2.73 -0.43
C THR A 33 2.86 -1.92 -1.72
N VAL A 34 3.16 -0.63 -1.66
CA VAL A 34 3.00 0.30 -2.79
C VAL A 34 4.36 0.76 -3.29
N GLY A 35 4.73 0.27 -4.46
CA GLY A 35 5.98 0.55 -5.16
C GLY A 35 5.75 0.57 -6.67
N THR A 36 6.58 -0.13 -7.44
CA THR A 36 6.39 -0.33 -8.89
C THR A 36 5.04 -0.97 -9.18
N HIS A 37 4.64 -1.91 -8.34
CA HIS A 37 3.33 -2.59 -8.31
C HIS A 37 2.65 -2.35 -6.96
N VAL A 38 1.43 -2.89 -6.82
CA VAL A 38 0.71 -2.88 -5.54
C VAL A 38 0.47 -4.32 -5.12
N GLY A 39 1.17 -4.73 -4.07
CA GLY A 39 0.93 -6.00 -3.40
C GLY A 39 0.01 -5.84 -2.19
N GLY A 40 -0.54 -6.96 -1.74
CA GLY A 40 -1.31 -7.03 -0.51
C GLY A 40 -0.95 -8.26 0.30
N GLY A 41 -0.87 -8.12 1.61
CA GLY A 41 -0.68 -9.22 2.55
C GLY A 41 -1.77 -9.19 3.63
N LEU A 42 -2.25 -10.37 3.98
CA LEU A 42 -3.31 -10.55 4.97
C LEU A 42 -2.81 -11.44 6.11
N VAL A 43 -2.85 -10.91 7.32
CA VAL A 43 -2.72 -11.70 8.55
C VAL A 43 -4.07 -11.64 9.24
N LEU A 44 -4.71 -12.78 9.45
CA LEU A 44 -6.01 -12.89 10.11
C LEU A 44 -5.91 -13.94 11.22
N GLY A 45 -6.31 -13.55 12.43
CA GLY A 45 -6.16 -14.39 13.62
C GLY A 45 -4.70 -14.72 13.95
N GLY A 46 -3.75 -13.82 13.62
CA GLY A 46 -2.31 -14.00 13.84
C GLY A 46 -1.59 -14.88 12.82
N ARG A 47 -2.25 -15.26 11.72
CA ARG A 47 -1.69 -16.15 10.68
C ARG A 47 -1.88 -15.57 9.30
N ILE A 48 -0.94 -15.84 8.37
CA ILE A 48 -1.11 -15.47 6.97
C ILE A 48 -2.37 -16.12 6.40
N TYR A 49 -3.25 -15.32 5.84
CA TYR A 49 -4.44 -15.80 5.14
C TYR A 49 -4.13 -15.95 3.65
N ARG A 50 -4.04 -17.18 3.19
CA ARG A 50 -3.67 -17.51 1.80
C ARG A 50 -4.85 -17.72 0.87
N GLY A 51 -6.07 -17.91 1.42
CA GLY A 51 -7.24 -18.29 0.62
C GLY A 51 -7.18 -19.74 0.14
N ALA A 52 -8.11 -20.09 -0.72
CA ALA A 52 -8.28 -21.48 -1.18
C ALA A 52 -7.14 -21.98 -2.10
N THR A 53 -6.51 -21.08 -2.83
CA THR A 53 -5.48 -21.41 -3.84
C THR A 53 -4.13 -20.76 -3.57
N GLY A 54 -3.98 -20.06 -2.44
CA GLY A 54 -2.78 -19.31 -2.13
C GLY A 54 -2.72 -17.91 -2.74
N ALA A 55 -3.81 -17.43 -3.38
CA ALA A 55 -3.85 -16.15 -4.09
C ALA A 55 -4.67 -15.07 -3.37
N ALA A 56 -4.96 -15.23 -2.08
CA ALA A 56 -5.55 -14.16 -1.30
C ALA A 56 -4.55 -13.01 -1.14
N GLY A 57 -5.07 -11.79 -1.01
CA GLY A 57 -4.21 -10.61 -0.85
C GLY A 57 -3.85 -9.90 -2.15
N GLU A 58 -4.38 -10.31 -3.31
CA GLU A 58 -4.22 -9.60 -4.59
C GLU A 58 -4.98 -8.25 -4.59
N LEU A 59 -4.72 -7.44 -3.55
CA LEU A 59 -5.44 -6.18 -3.30
C LEU A 59 -5.20 -5.14 -4.39
N GLY A 60 -4.03 -5.16 -5.04
CA GLY A 60 -3.71 -4.29 -6.17
C GLY A 60 -4.67 -4.41 -7.34
N HIS A 61 -5.28 -5.58 -7.51
CA HIS A 61 -6.21 -5.88 -8.62
C HIS A 61 -7.68 -5.59 -8.26
N THR A 62 -7.97 -5.16 -7.03
CA THR A 62 -9.33 -4.72 -6.67
C THR A 62 -9.72 -3.46 -7.43
N ILE A 63 -10.97 -3.41 -7.87
CA ILE A 63 -11.48 -2.28 -8.66
C ILE A 63 -11.95 -1.18 -7.69
N LEU A 64 -11.36 0.02 -7.79
CA LEU A 64 -11.76 1.20 -7.02
C LEU A 64 -12.84 2.01 -7.72
N GLY A 65 -12.91 1.96 -9.05
CA GLY A 65 -13.92 2.69 -9.78
C GLY A 65 -13.95 2.33 -11.26
N LEU A 66 -15.16 2.08 -11.75
CA LEU A 66 -15.50 1.91 -13.17
C LEU A 66 -16.64 2.86 -13.50
N ASP A 67 -16.69 3.34 -14.74
CA ASP A 67 -17.91 3.95 -15.25
C ASP A 67 -18.92 2.84 -15.56
N LEU A 68 -19.94 2.76 -14.74
CA LEU A 68 -21.04 1.80 -14.83
C LEU A 68 -22.34 2.45 -15.28
N ALA A 69 -22.30 3.67 -15.84
CA ALA A 69 -23.49 4.34 -16.38
C ALA A 69 -24.09 3.60 -17.58
N GLY A 70 -23.31 2.75 -18.23
CA GLY A 70 -23.73 1.85 -19.31
C GLY A 70 -23.42 0.39 -18.99
N ALA A 71 -22.99 -0.37 -19.99
CA ALA A 71 -22.51 -1.74 -19.80
C ALA A 71 -21.14 -1.74 -19.09
N VAL A 72 -20.85 -2.82 -18.36
CA VAL A 72 -19.53 -3.01 -17.74
C VAL A 72 -18.46 -2.99 -18.83
N PRO A 73 -17.41 -2.12 -18.71
CA PRO A 73 -16.34 -2.08 -19.69
C PRO A 73 -15.65 -3.44 -19.84
N ALA A 74 -15.30 -3.79 -21.08
CA ALA A 74 -14.53 -5.00 -21.32
C ALA A 74 -13.17 -4.94 -20.62
N PRO A 75 -12.70 -6.03 -20.02
CA PRO A 75 -11.35 -6.11 -19.46
C PRO A 75 -10.29 -5.82 -20.54
N MET A 76 -9.28 -5.00 -20.21
CA MET A 76 -8.26 -4.58 -21.18
C MET A 76 -6.91 -5.20 -20.93
N GLY A 77 -6.49 -5.60 -19.91
CA GLY A 77 -5.14 -6.09 -19.57
C GLY A 77 -4.78 -5.69 -18.13
N PHE A 78 -3.71 -6.24 -17.60
CA PHE A 78 -3.31 -5.93 -16.24
C PHE A 78 -2.17 -4.89 -16.22
N PRO A 79 -2.21 -3.90 -15.27
CA PRO A 79 -3.31 -3.63 -14.35
C PRO A 79 -4.56 -3.10 -15.07
N GLN A 80 -5.75 -3.56 -14.66
CA GLN A 80 -7.01 -3.11 -15.24
C GLN A 80 -7.23 -1.61 -14.96
N PRO A 81 -7.70 -0.82 -15.93
CA PRO A 81 -8.19 0.53 -15.68
C PRO A 81 -9.21 0.53 -14.53
N GLY A 82 -9.02 1.45 -13.57
CA GLY A 82 -9.86 1.53 -12.38
C GLY A 82 -9.46 0.59 -11.23
N SER A 83 -8.48 -0.30 -11.41
CA SER A 83 -7.92 -1.07 -10.29
C SER A 83 -7.04 -0.22 -9.37
N LEU A 84 -6.84 -0.68 -8.14
CA LEU A 84 -5.98 -0.01 -7.17
C LEU A 84 -4.56 0.18 -7.75
N GLU A 85 -3.95 -0.85 -8.31
CA GLU A 85 -2.61 -0.76 -8.91
C GLU A 85 -2.57 0.29 -10.03
N PHE A 86 -3.57 0.32 -10.90
CA PHE A 86 -3.63 1.30 -11.98
C PHE A 86 -3.60 2.75 -11.48
N VAL A 87 -4.21 3.03 -10.32
CA VAL A 87 -4.36 4.41 -9.80
C VAL A 87 -3.34 4.79 -8.73
N VAL A 88 -2.63 3.82 -8.10
CA VAL A 88 -1.67 4.11 -7.01
C VAL A 88 -0.27 3.53 -7.18
N ALA A 89 0.00 2.59 -8.10
CA ALA A 89 1.36 2.14 -8.34
C ALA A 89 2.29 3.30 -8.75
N GLY A 90 3.60 3.15 -8.60
CA GLY A 90 4.57 4.22 -8.85
C GLY A 90 4.40 4.93 -10.19
N HIS A 91 4.10 4.18 -11.25
CA HIS A 91 3.81 4.74 -12.56
C HIS A 91 2.53 5.63 -12.61
N ALA A 92 1.61 5.49 -11.66
CA ALA A 92 0.47 6.42 -11.54
C ALA A 92 0.94 7.77 -10.98
N LEU A 93 1.88 7.76 -10.03
CA LEU A 93 2.53 8.98 -9.54
C LEU A 93 3.40 9.62 -10.64
N ASP A 94 4.12 8.82 -11.44
CA ASP A 94 4.89 9.30 -12.59
C ASP A 94 3.98 10.03 -13.60
N ARG A 95 2.77 9.50 -13.87
CA ARG A 95 1.78 10.17 -14.72
C ARG A 95 1.29 11.49 -14.16
N LEU A 96 1.02 11.55 -12.84
CA LEU A 96 0.65 12.79 -12.15
C LEU A 96 1.77 13.82 -12.26
N ALA A 97 3.02 13.40 -12.04
CA ALA A 97 4.20 14.26 -12.14
C ALA A 97 4.40 14.82 -13.56
N ALA A 98 4.20 14.00 -14.58
CA ALA A 98 4.27 14.43 -15.97
C ALA A 98 3.23 15.50 -16.31
N LEU A 99 2.03 15.41 -15.74
CA LEU A 99 0.97 16.42 -15.89
C LEU A 99 1.33 17.72 -15.16
N ALA A 100 1.76 17.62 -13.91
CA ALA A 100 2.06 18.80 -13.09
C ALA A 100 3.28 19.58 -13.58
N GLY A 101 4.31 18.92 -14.08
CA GLY A 101 5.46 19.59 -14.72
C GLY A 101 5.09 20.42 -15.96
N ARG A 102 3.88 20.20 -16.54
CA ARG A 102 3.32 21.07 -17.61
C ARG A 102 2.65 22.32 -17.07
N VAL A 103 2.04 22.21 -15.89
CA VAL A 103 1.20 23.27 -15.30
C VAL A 103 2.04 24.20 -14.40
N HIS A 104 3.10 23.68 -13.77
CA HIS A 104 3.96 24.40 -12.83
C HIS A 104 5.42 24.48 -13.32
N PRO A 105 5.74 25.40 -14.26
CA PRO A 105 7.06 25.43 -14.90
C PRO A 105 8.22 25.83 -13.95
N LYS A 106 7.93 26.33 -12.76
CA LYS A 106 8.92 26.68 -11.74
C LYS A 106 9.19 25.57 -10.73
N SER A 107 8.44 24.47 -10.78
CA SER A 107 8.61 23.33 -9.85
C SER A 107 9.94 22.59 -10.09
N ALA A 108 10.42 21.89 -9.06
CA ALA A 108 11.59 21.00 -9.18
C ALA A 108 11.36 19.95 -10.29
N LEU A 109 10.14 19.45 -10.43
CA LEU A 109 9.76 18.45 -11.43
C LEU A 109 9.84 18.99 -12.88
N ALA A 110 9.55 20.29 -13.09
CA ALA A 110 9.71 20.92 -14.39
C ALA A 110 11.18 20.97 -14.84
N ARG A 111 12.12 21.10 -13.91
CA ARG A 111 13.57 21.08 -14.21
C ARG A 111 14.02 19.71 -14.71
N PHE A 112 13.63 18.61 -14.05
CA PHE A 112 13.92 17.26 -14.54
C PHE A 112 13.43 17.06 -15.98
N ARG A 113 12.25 17.55 -16.27
CA ARG A 113 11.68 17.47 -17.62
C ARG A 113 12.43 18.33 -18.62
N ALA A 114 12.84 19.53 -18.25
CA ALA A 114 13.63 20.41 -19.13
C ALA A 114 14.99 19.79 -19.50
N GLU A 115 15.53 18.94 -18.63
CA GLU A 115 16.74 18.15 -18.86
C GLU A 115 16.50 16.88 -19.71
N GLY A 116 15.26 16.63 -20.18
CA GLY A 116 14.90 15.46 -20.96
C GLY A 116 14.86 14.15 -20.14
N LYS A 117 14.88 14.24 -18.80
CA LYS A 117 14.85 13.09 -17.90
C LYS A 117 13.40 12.71 -17.55
N PRO A 118 13.09 11.40 -17.42
CA PRO A 118 11.80 10.97 -16.89
C PRO A 118 11.66 11.40 -15.44
N VAL A 119 10.51 11.92 -15.08
CA VAL A 119 10.17 12.18 -13.68
C VAL A 119 9.59 10.91 -13.09
N LEU A 120 10.28 10.32 -12.13
CA LEU A 120 9.88 9.10 -11.45
C LEU A 120 9.29 9.42 -10.07
N SER A 121 8.50 8.50 -9.53
CA SER A 121 7.88 8.61 -8.19
C SER A 121 8.89 8.96 -7.09
N ALA A 122 10.11 8.41 -7.14
CA ALA A 122 11.18 8.76 -6.21
C ALA A 122 11.51 10.26 -6.22
N HIS A 123 11.61 10.87 -7.41
CA HIS A 123 11.90 12.30 -7.55
C HIS A 123 10.75 13.16 -7.02
N VAL A 124 9.50 12.68 -7.17
CA VAL A 124 8.32 13.39 -6.61
C VAL A 124 8.38 13.38 -5.09
N ILE A 125 8.68 12.22 -4.50
CA ILE A 125 8.79 12.07 -3.04
C ILE A 125 9.92 12.97 -2.50
N GLU A 126 11.10 12.93 -3.11
CA GLU A 126 12.23 13.76 -2.71
C GLU A 126 11.91 15.25 -2.81
N ALA A 127 11.38 15.71 -3.94
CA ALA A 127 10.98 17.10 -4.12
C ALA A 127 9.92 17.54 -3.10
N ALA A 128 8.95 16.67 -2.78
CA ALA A 128 7.92 16.96 -1.78
C ALA A 128 8.52 17.11 -0.36
N LEU A 129 9.47 16.23 0.00
CA LEU A 129 10.18 16.29 1.27
C LEU A 129 11.07 17.54 1.36
N ASP A 130 11.61 18.02 0.23
CA ASP A 130 12.39 19.24 0.11
C ASP A 130 11.52 20.53 0.06
N GLY A 131 10.20 20.38 0.16
CA GLY A 131 9.26 21.50 0.26
C GLY A 131 8.72 22.04 -1.09
N ASP A 132 8.86 21.30 -2.19
CA ASP A 132 8.19 21.66 -3.46
C ASP A 132 6.67 21.43 -3.30
N GLU A 133 5.90 22.53 -3.30
CA GLU A 133 4.46 22.48 -3.09
C GLU A 133 3.71 21.67 -4.17
N SER A 134 4.20 21.68 -5.39
CA SER A 134 3.63 20.95 -6.51
C SER A 134 3.80 19.44 -6.32
N ALA A 135 4.98 19.02 -5.87
CA ALA A 135 5.28 17.64 -5.55
C ALA A 135 4.51 17.17 -4.30
N ALA A 136 4.45 18.02 -3.26
CA ALA A 136 3.68 17.73 -2.04
C ALA A 136 2.19 17.53 -2.36
N ARG A 137 1.62 18.34 -3.25
CA ARG A 137 0.23 18.14 -3.72
C ARG A 137 0.02 16.82 -4.44
N MET A 138 1.00 16.33 -5.19
CA MET A 138 0.90 15.02 -5.85
C MET A 138 0.95 13.88 -4.84
N VAL A 139 1.85 13.97 -3.85
CA VAL A 139 1.92 12.99 -2.75
C VAL A 139 0.62 12.98 -1.96
N GLU A 140 0.03 14.16 -1.71
CA GLU A 140 -1.28 14.26 -1.07
C GLU A 140 -2.38 13.52 -1.86
N ILE A 141 -2.49 13.77 -3.17
CA ILE A 141 -3.46 13.10 -4.05
C ILE A 141 -3.21 11.57 -4.05
N TRP A 142 -1.95 11.18 -4.06
CA TRP A 142 -1.57 9.77 -3.99
C TRP A 142 -2.04 9.13 -2.68
N GLY A 143 -1.78 9.78 -1.54
CA GLY A 143 -2.28 9.37 -0.23
C GLY A 143 -3.80 9.27 -0.18
N GLN A 144 -4.52 10.24 -0.76
CA GLN A 144 -5.99 10.20 -0.83
C GLN A 144 -6.50 8.95 -1.57
N ARG A 145 -5.86 8.57 -2.69
CA ARG A 145 -6.23 7.36 -3.44
C ARG A 145 -5.97 6.08 -2.65
N ILE A 146 -4.85 6.02 -1.93
CA ILE A 146 -4.55 4.91 -1.02
C ILE A 146 -5.59 4.85 0.10
N GLY A 147 -6.04 6.01 0.61
CA GLY A 147 -7.08 6.10 1.64
C GLY A 147 -8.39 5.43 1.25
N VAL A 148 -8.78 5.47 -0.04
CA VAL A 148 -9.95 4.74 -0.54
C VAL A 148 -9.74 3.22 -0.42
N ALA A 149 -8.55 2.74 -0.76
CA ALA A 149 -8.23 1.31 -0.60
C ALA A 149 -8.19 0.89 0.87
N VAL A 150 -7.67 1.75 1.75
CA VAL A 150 -7.69 1.53 3.21
C VAL A 150 -9.13 1.44 3.72
N ALA A 151 -10.03 2.32 3.30
CA ALA A 151 -11.45 2.24 3.66
C ALA A 151 -12.08 0.91 3.23
N ASN A 152 -11.78 0.46 2.00
CA ASN A 152 -12.27 -0.83 1.50
C ASN A 152 -11.73 -2.00 2.34
N ALA A 153 -10.45 -1.95 2.75
CA ALA A 153 -9.87 -2.96 3.63
C ALA A 153 -10.56 -2.98 5.01
N VAL A 154 -10.82 -1.81 5.59
CA VAL A 154 -11.57 -1.70 6.85
C VAL A 154 -12.98 -2.29 6.71
N HIS A 155 -13.71 -1.95 5.63
CA HIS A 155 -15.03 -2.51 5.39
C HIS A 155 -15.06 -4.02 5.19
N THR A 156 -13.98 -4.59 4.64
CA THR A 156 -13.95 -6.01 4.26
C THR A 156 -13.47 -6.90 5.39
N PHE A 157 -12.48 -6.43 6.16
CA PHE A 157 -11.75 -7.25 7.11
C PHE A 157 -11.88 -6.79 8.57
N ASP A 158 -12.33 -5.55 8.82
CA ASP A 158 -12.36 -4.92 10.16
C ASP A 158 -11.06 -5.16 10.96
N PRO A 159 -9.89 -4.83 10.38
CA PRO A 159 -8.59 -5.21 10.93
C PRO A 159 -8.20 -4.33 12.12
N GLU A 160 -7.31 -4.85 12.97
CA GLU A 160 -6.66 -4.06 14.02
C GLU A 160 -5.70 -3.03 13.42
N GLU A 161 -5.00 -3.41 12.35
CA GLU A 161 -4.06 -2.53 11.68
C GLU A 161 -4.19 -2.58 10.15
N VAL A 162 -4.13 -1.42 9.51
CA VAL A 162 -3.86 -1.29 8.08
C VAL A 162 -2.49 -0.65 7.90
N VAL A 163 -1.59 -1.36 7.23
CA VAL A 163 -0.20 -0.96 7.06
C VAL A 163 0.07 -0.57 5.62
N ILE A 164 0.70 0.59 5.41
CA ILE A 164 1.15 1.06 4.10
C ILE A 164 2.68 0.95 4.06
N GLY A 165 3.17 0.08 3.20
CA GLY A 165 4.60 -0.18 3.01
C GLY A 165 5.06 0.08 1.57
N GLY A 166 6.25 -0.41 1.24
CA GLY A 166 6.90 -0.20 -0.05
C GLY A 166 7.45 1.23 -0.20
N ASP A 167 7.71 1.64 -1.44
CA ASP A 167 8.30 2.96 -1.73
C ASP A 167 7.42 4.12 -1.25
N ALA A 168 6.10 3.93 -1.20
CA ALA A 168 5.16 4.93 -0.72
C ALA A 168 5.43 5.35 0.73
N ALA A 169 5.89 4.44 1.57
CA ALA A 169 6.19 4.73 2.97
C ALA A 169 7.29 5.80 3.14
N ARG A 170 8.16 5.98 2.14
CA ARG A 170 9.23 7.02 2.14
C ARG A 170 8.66 8.44 2.16
N ALA A 171 7.43 8.64 1.69
CA ALA A 171 6.79 9.95 1.72
C ALA A 171 6.31 10.36 3.13
N GLY A 172 6.38 9.47 4.11
CA GLY A 172 6.09 9.76 5.50
C GLY A 172 4.67 10.29 5.73
N LEU A 173 4.54 11.28 6.59
CA LEU A 173 3.26 11.89 6.94
C LEU A 173 2.60 12.64 5.77
N LEU A 174 3.37 13.09 4.77
CA LEU A 174 2.81 13.73 3.57
C LEU A 174 1.85 12.81 2.81
N LEU A 175 2.05 11.50 2.89
CA LEU A 175 1.17 10.49 2.30
C LEU A 175 0.19 9.94 3.34
N LEU A 176 0.67 9.66 4.56
CA LEU A 176 -0.11 8.96 5.57
C LEU A 176 -1.32 9.77 6.05
N GLU A 177 -1.15 11.06 6.31
CA GLU A 177 -2.24 11.90 6.81
C GLU A 177 -3.41 12.05 5.81
N PRO A 178 -3.16 12.33 4.51
CA PRO A 178 -4.22 12.29 3.51
C PRO A 178 -4.89 10.92 3.38
N ALA A 179 -4.11 9.82 3.49
CA ALA A 179 -4.66 8.47 3.43
C ALA A 179 -5.59 8.19 4.63
N ARG A 180 -5.16 8.53 5.84
CA ARG A 180 -5.98 8.42 7.06
C ARG A 180 -7.27 9.23 6.97
N ARG A 181 -7.16 10.50 6.58
CA ARG A 181 -8.31 11.39 6.47
C ARG A 181 -9.35 10.82 5.51
N VAL A 182 -8.96 10.46 4.30
CA VAL A 182 -9.88 9.90 3.31
C VAL A 182 -10.45 8.56 3.78
N ALA A 183 -9.63 7.67 4.34
CA ALA A 183 -10.12 6.40 4.87
C ALA A 183 -11.25 6.62 5.88
N LEU A 184 -11.06 7.52 6.85
CA LEU A 184 -12.04 7.80 7.88
C LEU A 184 -13.31 8.50 7.35
N GLU A 185 -13.21 9.29 6.27
CA GLU A 185 -14.35 9.92 5.61
C GLU A 185 -15.25 8.90 4.88
N TYR A 186 -14.65 7.80 4.39
CA TYR A 186 -15.37 6.77 3.62
C TYR A 186 -15.82 5.58 4.45
N VAL A 187 -15.23 5.36 5.62
CA VAL A 187 -15.62 4.23 6.50
C VAL A 187 -16.96 4.54 7.18
N LEU A 188 -17.80 3.52 7.28
CA LEU A 188 -19.10 3.63 7.97
C LEU A 188 -18.92 4.09 9.43
N PRO A 189 -19.78 4.98 9.95
CA PRO A 189 -19.68 5.43 11.32
C PRO A 189 -19.67 4.28 12.32
N GLY A 190 -18.64 4.27 13.19
CA GLY A 190 -18.45 3.23 14.21
C GLY A 190 -17.59 2.05 13.77
N LEU A 191 -17.44 1.80 12.46
CA LEU A 191 -16.48 0.82 11.95
C LEU A 191 -15.08 1.45 11.91
N GLY A 192 -14.03 0.64 12.09
CA GLY A 192 -12.65 1.11 12.05
C GLY A 192 -12.24 2.05 13.20
N ALA A 193 -13.11 2.23 14.22
CA ALA A 193 -12.79 3.06 15.37
C ALA A 193 -11.57 2.58 16.18
N ARG A 194 -11.22 1.29 16.04
CA ARG A 194 -10.07 0.64 16.67
C ARG A 194 -8.96 0.35 15.68
N THR A 195 -9.18 0.57 14.38
CA THR A 195 -8.19 0.29 13.35
C THR A 195 -7.09 1.35 13.37
N THR A 196 -5.86 0.92 13.56
CA THR A 196 -4.68 1.78 13.40
C THR A 196 -4.24 1.78 11.96
N ILE A 197 -4.21 2.94 11.32
CA ILE A 197 -3.66 3.11 9.96
C ILE A 197 -2.25 3.69 10.11
N ARG A 198 -1.22 2.98 9.63
CA ARG A 198 0.18 3.38 9.82
C ARG A 198 1.08 3.02 8.64
N LEU A 199 2.27 3.59 8.62
CA LEU A 199 3.34 3.14 7.73
C LEU A 199 4.01 1.88 8.29
N ALA A 200 4.63 1.10 7.39
CA ALA A 200 5.43 -0.07 7.74
C ALA A 200 6.57 0.31 8.70
N ARG A 201 6.76 -0.47 9.76
CA ARG A 201 7.82 -0.27 10.77
C ARG A 201 9.13 -0.93 10.37
N HIS A 202 9.08 -2.09 9.73
CA HIS A 202 10.27 -2.87 9.41
C HIS A 202 10.90 -2.51 8.05
N GLY A 203 10.24 -1.66 7.23
CA GLY A 203 10.77 -1.13 5.99
C GLY A 203 11.31 -2.22 5.05
N ILE A 204 12.56 -2.07 4.60
CA ILE A 204 13.22 -3.03 3.70
C ILE A 204 13.51 -4.40 4.35
N HIS A 205 13.46 -4.48 5.66
CA HIS A 205 13.72 -5.72 6.41
C HIS A 205 12.48 -6.59 6.60
N ALA A 206 11.28 -6.06 6.30
CA ALA A 206 10.02 -6.77 6.49
C ALA A 206 9.99 -8.15 5.81
N GLY A 207 10.50 -8.26 4.58
CA GLY A 207 10.54 -9.53 3.86
C GLY A 207 11.42 -10.59 4.52
N VAL A 208 12.62 -10.20 4.97
CA VAL A 208 13.56 -11.13 5.64
C VAL A 208 13.03 -11.55 7.01
N LEU A 209 12.55 -10.58 7.80
CA LEU A 209 11.96 -10.84 9.11
C LEU A 209 10.73 -11.74 8.99
N GLY A 210 9.84 -11.43 8.04
CA GLY A 210 8.64 -12.21 7.80
C GLY A 210 8.92 -13.63 7.33
N ALA A 211 9.97 -13.84 6.52
CA ALA A 211 10.39 -15.19 6.14
C ALA A 211 10.90 -16.00 7.32
N ALA A 212 11.62 -15.38 8.27
CA ALA A 212 12.04 -16.02 9.51
C ALA A 212 10.84 -16.36 10.41
N LEU A 213 9.89 -15.44 10.55
CA LEU A 213 8.66 -15.64 11.29
C LEU A 213 7.78 -16.73 10.66
N LEU A 214 7.70 -16.77 9.31
CA LEU A 214 7.01 -17.85 8.61
C LEU A 214 7.58 -19.22 8.98
N ALA A 215 8.90 -19.37 8.95
CA ALA A 215 9.54 -20.63 9.34
C ALA A 215 9.23 -20.99 10.80
N ARG A 216 9.24 -20.01 11.72
CA ARG A 216 8.86 -20.23 13.13
C ARG A 216 7.42 -20.70 13.26
N CYS A 217 6.46 -20.00 12.62
CA CYS A 217 5.04 -20.32 12.69
C CYS A 217 4.70 -21.71 12.11
N GLU A 218 5.40 -22.12 11.04
CA GLU A 218 5.15 -23.41 10.40
C GLU A 218 5.85 -24.58 11.15
N LEU A 219 6.93 -24.30 11.89
CA LEU A 219 7.62 -25.33 12.73
C LEU A 219 6.97 -25.47 14.10
N GLU A 220 6.39 -24.41 14.65
CA GLU A 220 5.80 -24.36 15.99
C GLU A 220 4.34 -23.86 15.92
N PRO A 221 3.43 -24.62 15.29
CA PRO A 221 2.07 -24.16 15.03
C PRO A 221 1.25 -23.84 16.29
N ASP A 222 1.64 -24.36 17.46
CA ASP A 222 0.94 -24.18 18.75
C ASP A 222 1.36 -22.90 19.51
N VAL A 223 2.41 -22.21 19.07
CA VAL A 223 2.90 -20.98 19.73
C VAL A 223 2.26 -19.72 19.15
N ALA A 224 1.56 -19.83 18.02
CA ALA A 224 0.92 -18.74 17.29
C ALA A 224 -0.58 -18.57 17.63
N GLY A 225 -1.01 -19.00 18.80
CA GLY A 225 -2.39 -19.01 19.28
C GLY A 225 -2.74 -17.84 20.22
#